data_d0e25e413d4332ca2de755162a10f49a
#
_entry.id   d0e25e413d4332ca2de755162a10f49a
#
_cell.length_a   1.000
_cell.length_b   1.000
_cell.length_c   1.000
_cell.angle_alpha   90.00
_cell.angle_beta   90.00
_cell.angle_gamma   90.00
#
_symmetry.space_group_name_H-M   'P 1'
#
loop_
_entity.id
_entity.type
_entity.pdbx_description
1 polymer ?
#
loop_
_entity_poly.entity_id
_entity_poly.type
_entity_poly.pdbx_seq_one_letter_code
_entity_poly.pdbx_strand_id
1 'polypeptide(L)'
;MKKMKVAQNFLNTHDFVVVDIETTGLNCKTDDIIEISAVRVEDDIVTDEFSRLIHTDKEISPFVFGLTGISNAMLENAEDISTVLCGLFDFVGDMPIVGHNIGFDMRFISWNSALLFGEKPCNRTLDSLVFSKEVLPELRSHKLSFLKEYFRISGTSHRALDDCRTTYELVEILKKKAAGETA
;
A
#
# COMPACT_ATOMS: atom_id res chain seq x y z
N MET A 1 -4.60 31.30 3.54
CA MET A 1 -3.81 30.07 3.44
C MET A 1 -4.74 28.88 3.64
N LYS A 2 -4.89 28.02 2.64
CA LYS A 2 -5.65 26.74 2.77
C LYS A 2 -4.87 25.89 3.76
N LYS A 3 -5.49 25.45 4.87
CA LYS A 3 -4.82 24.59 5.85
C LYS A 3 -4.46 23.26 5.15
N MET A 4 -3.19 22.98 5.02
CA MET A 4 -2.65 21.71 4.50
C MET A 4 -2.81 20.62 5.59
N LYS A 5 -4.06 20.14 5.75
CA LYS A 5 -4.40 19.18 6.82
C LYS A 5 -3.75 17.79 6.62
N VAL A 6 -3.70 17.34 5.37
CA VAL A 6 -3.13 16.03 5.06
C VAL A 6 -1.62 16.08 5.22
N ALA A 7 -0.97 17.12 4.68
CA ALA A 7 0.46 17.32 4.85
C ALA A 7 0.87 17.36 6.34
N GLN A 8 0.11 18.08 7.18
CA GLN A 8 0.40 18.14 8.62
C GLN A 8 0.29 16.76 9.30
N ASN A 9 -0.64 15.92 8.86
CA ASN A 9 -0.74 14.55 9.38
C ASN A 9 0.51 13.74 9.04
N PHE A 10 1.01 13.83 7.81
CA PHE A 10 2.22 13.12 7.38
C PHE A 10 3.47 13.68 8.05
N LEU A 11 3.60 15.01 8.18
CA LEU A 11 4.73 15.64 8.86
C LEU A 11 4.86 15.26 10.33
N ASN A 12 3.75 14.91 10.97
CA ASN A 12 3.71 14.50 12.39
C ASN A 12 3.72 12.97 12.58
N THR A 13 3.95 12.19 11.51
CA THR A 13 3.92 10.72 11.56
C THR A 13 5.29 10.21 11.10
N HIS A 14 6.10 9.74 12.05
CA HIS A 14 7.45 9.21 11.83
C HIS A 14 7.46 7.68 11.84
N ASP A 15 6.51 7.07 12.57
CA ASP A 15 6.31 5.63 12.67
C ASP A 15 5.03 5.25 11.94
N PHE A 16 5.12 4.35 10.96
CA PHE A 16 3.99 3.89 10.17
C PHE A 16 4.32 2.61 9.40
N VAL A 17 3.32 1.94 8.89
CA VAL A 17 3.49 0.81 7.98
C VAL A 17 2.88 1.15 6.63
N VAL A 18 3.66 1.05 5.57
CA VAL A 18 3.14 1.14 4.20
C VAL A 18 2.58 -0.21 3.82
N VAL A 19 1.37 -0.24 3.27
CA VAL A 19 0.70 -1.48 2.82
C VAL A 19 0.24 -1.32 1.38
N ASP A 20 0.39 -2.39 0.61
CA ASP A 20 -0.11 -2.52 -0.75
C ASP A 20 -0.54 -3.96 -1.02
N ILE A 21 -1.53 -4.16 -1.88
CA ILE A 21 -2.05 -5.49 -2.23
C ILE A 21 -2.18 -5.67 -3.74
N GLU A 22 -2.02 -6.92 -4.20
CA GLU A 22 -2.44 -7.34 -5.53
C GLU A 22 -3.69 -8.20 -5.44
N THR A 23 -4.59 -8.08 -6.41
CA THR A 23 -5.90 -8.74 -6.40
C THR A 23 -6.26 -9.33 -7.76
N THR A 24 -7.19 -10.29 -7.78
CA THR A 24 -7.73 -10.86 -9.02
C THR A 24 -8.67 -9.91 -9.76
N GLY A 25 -9.11 -8.81 -9.11
CA GLY A 25 -10.03 -7.82 -9.69
C GLY A 25 -10.30 -6.66 -8.72
N LEU A 26 -11.37 -5.90 -8.93
CA LEU A 26 -11.60 -4.62 -8.25
C LEU A 26 -12.67 -4.65 -7.16
N ASN A 27 -13.39 -5.75 -7.01
CA ASN A 27 -14.52 -5.87 -6.10
C ASN A 27 -14.19 -6.80 -4.93
N CYS A 28 -13.97 -6.25 -3.76
CA CYS A 28 -13.59 -7.00 -2.55
C CYS A 28 -14.59 -8.09 -2.10
N LYS A 29 -15.80 -8.13 -2.66
CA LYS A 29 -16.80 -9.16 -2.37
C LYS A 29 -16.72 -10.37 -3.29
N THR A 30 -16.14 -10.21 -4.46
CA THR A 30 -16.08 -11.24 -5.51
C THR A 30 -14.68 -11.54 -5.98
N ASP A 31 -13.72 -10.69 -5.67
CA ASP A 31 -12.32 -10.87 -6.09
C ASP A 31 -11.43 -11.16 -4.88
N ASP A 32 -10.34 -11.85 -5.11
CA ASP A 32 -9.45 -12.31 -4.06
C ASP A 32 -8.19 -11.44 -3.99
N ILE A 33 -7.62 -11.35 -2.79
CA ILE A 33 -6.25 -10.84 -2.61
C ILE A 33 -5.30 -11.98 -2.97
N ILE A 34 -4.28 -11.70 -3.76
CA ILE A 34 -3.26 -12.67 -4.20
C ILE A 34 -1.84 -12.33 -3.73
N GLU A 35 -1.59 -11.11 -3.31
CA GLU A 35 -0.36 -10.69 -2.63
C GLU A 35 -0.69 -9.60 -1.61
N ILE A 36 -0.07 -9.65 -0.44
CA ILE A 36 -0.03 -8.56 0.52
C ILE A 36 1.43 -8.26 0.82
N SER A 37 1.81 -7.00 0.72
CA SER A 37 3.13 -6.54 1.15
C SER A 37 3.01 -5.34 2.07
N ALA A 38 4.01 -5.23 2.97
CA ALA A 38 4.11 -4.10 3.87
C ALA A 38 5.58 -3.75 4.14
N VAL A 39 5.81 -2.48 4.40
CA VAL A 39 7.11 -1.92 4.79
C VAL A 39 6.92 -1.16 6.10
N ARG A 40 7.63 -1.58 7.14
CA ARG A 40 7.63 -0.90 8.44
C ARG A 40 8.64 0.24 8.43
N VAL A 41 8.20 1.38 8.90
CA VAL A 41 9.02 2.60 9.04
C VAL A 41 8.97 3.05 10.49
N GLU A 42 10.14 3.27 11.09
CA GLU A 42 10.32 3.79 12.44
C GLU A 42 11.36 4.91 12.39
N ASP A 43 11.05 6.03 13.00
CA ASP A 43 11.87 7.26 12.93
C ASP A 43 12.21 7.67 11.48
N ASP A 44 11.22 7.58 10.57
CA ASP A 44 11.35 7.83 9.13
C ASP A 44 12.34 6.90 8.39
N ILE A 45 12.72 5.74 8.97
CA ILE A 45 13.65 4.76 8.39
C ILE A 45 12.94 3.41 8.23
N VAL A 46 13.14 2.76 7.08
CA VAL A 46 12.65 1.38 6.87
C VAL A 46 13.39 0.43 7.80
N THR A 47 12.65 -0.29 8.65
CA THR A 47 13.19 -1.23 9.64
C THR A 47 12.87 -2.68 9.33
N ASP A 48 11.74 -2.97 8.65
CA ASP A 48 11.35 -4.34 8.34
C ASP A 48 10.41 -4.41 7.12
N GLU A 49 10.27 -5.60 6.53
CA GLU A 49 9.45 -5.85 5.36
C GLU A 49 8.65 -7.15 5.50
N PHE A 50 7.41 -7.11 5.06
CA PHE A 50 6.51 -8.25 4.97
C PHE A 50 6.05 -8.41 3.53
N SER A 51 6.08 -9.62 2.99
CA SER A 51 5.51 -9.91 1.66
C SER A 51 5.09 -11.36 1.60
N ARG A 52 3.84 -11.62 1.22
CA ARG A 52 3.26 -12.97 1.12
C ARG A 52 2.34 -13.07 -0.08
N LEU A 53 2.51 -14.12 -0.86
CA LEU A 53 1.54 -14.58 -1.83
C LEU A 53 0.41 -15.31 -1.11
N ILE A 54 -0.79 -15.24 -1.67
CA ILE A 54 -2.00 -15.82 -1.09
C ILE A 54 -2.63 -16.77 -2.09
N HIS A 55 -2.97 -17.97 -1.61
CA HIS A 55 -3.67 -18.97 -2.40
C HIS A 55 -5.04 -18.50 -2.86
N THR A 56 -5.41 -18.83 -4.09
CA THR A 56 -6.75 -18.65 -4.63
C THR A 56 -7.08 -19.79 -5.58
N ASP A 57 -8.34 -20.24 -5.57
CA ASP A 57 -8.89 -21.21 -6.53
C ASP A 57 -9.25 -20.55 -7.87
N LYS A 58 -9.18 -19.21 -7.97
CA LYS A 58 -9.52 -18.48 -9.18
C LYS A 58 -8.38 -18.52 -10.18
N GLU A 59 -8.74 -18.64 -11.43
CA GLU A 59 -7.80 -18.50 -12.54
C GLU A 59 -7.34 -17.04 -12.66
N ILE A 60 -6.04 -16.84 -12.67
CA ILE A 60 -5.43 -15.52 -12.89
C ILE A 60 -5.61 -15.13 -14.35
N SER A 61 -6.36 -14.06 -14.59
CA SER A 61 -6.58 -13.58 -15.94
C SER A 61 -5.28 -13.09 -16.60
N PRO A 62 -5.16 -13.17 -17.93
CA PRO A 62 -4.01 -12.63 -18.66
C PRO A 62 -3.73 -11.14 -18.35
N PHE A 63 -4.79 -10.38 -18.06
CA PHE A 63 -4.67 -8.98 -17.68
C PHE A 63 -3.96 -8.82 -16.31
N VAL A 64 -4.42 -9.57 -15.29
CA VAL A 64 -3.81 -9.55 -13.94
C VAL A 64 -2.38 -10.05 -14.00
N PHE A 65 -2.13 -11.17 -14.71
CA PHE A 65 -0.76 -11.67 -14.91
C PHE A 65 0.14 -10.63 -15.60
N GLY A 66 -0.34 -9.99 -16.66
CA GLY A 66 0.41 -8.95 -17.36
C GLY A 66 0.71 -7.72 -16.51
N LEU A 67 -0.15 -7.43 -15.51
CA LEU A 67 0.02 -6.32 -14.59
C LEU A 67 0.98 -6.67 -13.45
N THR A 68 0.76 -7.80 -12.78
CA THR A 68 1.43 -8.16 -11.51
C THR A 68 2.59 -9.14 -11.67
N GLY A 69 2.62 -9.89 -12.78
CA GLY A 69 3.53 -11.00 -12.99
C GLY A 69 3.21 -12.25 -12.13
N ILE A 70 2.11 -12.23 -11.36
CA ILE A 70 1.71 -13.35 -10.50
C ILE A 70 0.94 -14.38 -11.32
N SER A 71 1.45 -15.62 -11.38
CA SER A 71 0.82 -16.73 -12.10
C SER A 71 0.10 -17.67 -11.16
N ASN A 72 -0.83 -18.51 -11.69
CA ASN A 72 -1.49 -19.56 -10.92
C ASN A 72 -0.49 -20.51 -10.25
N ALA A 73 0.60 -20.88 -10.94
CA ALA A 73 1.63 -21.75 -10.39
C ALA A 73 2.32 -21.17 -9.16
N MET A 74 2.45 -19.85 -9.06
CA MET A 74 3.01 -19.20 -7.87
C MET A 74 2.06 -19.25 -6.68
N LEU A 75 0.75 -19.33 -6.92
CA LEU A 75 -0.28 -19.31 -5.89
C LEU A 75 -0.73 -20.70 -5.44
N GLU A 76 -0.39 -21.76 -6.19
CA GLU A 76 -0.83 -23.13 -5.92
C GLU A 76 -0.47 -23.63 -4.50
N ASN A 77 0.72 -23.28 -4.01
CA ASN A 77 1.22 -23.65 -2.68
C ASN A 77 1.42 -22.42 -1.77
N ALA A 78 0.78 -21.30 -2.09
CA ALA A 78 0.84 -20.12 -1.25
C ALA A 78 -0.01 -20.30 0.02
N GLU A 79 0.24 -19.43 1.00
CA GLU A 79 -0.48 -19.46 2.27
C GLU A 79 -1.95 -19.05 2.08
N ASP A 80 -2.83 -19.49 2.96
CA ASP A 80 -4.20 -19.02 2.95
C ASP A 80 -4.33 -17.60 3.50
N ILE A 81 -5.40 -16.91 3.10
CA ILE A 81 -5.65 -15.51 3.45
C ILE A 81 -5.74 -15.27 4.96
N SER A 82 -6.23 -16.23 5.74
CA SER A 82 -6.36 -16.09 7.20
C SER A 82 -4.98 -16.03 7.86
N THR A 83 -4.07 -16.90 7.45
CA THR A 83 -2.69 -16.94 7.95
C THR A 83 -1.96 -15.63 7.61
N VAL A 84 -2.08 -15.20 6.35
CA VAL A 84 -1.41 -13.97 5.89
C VAL A 84 -1.96 -12.72 6.58
N LEU A 85 -3.28 -12.64 6.80
CA LEU A 85 -3.87 -11.50 7.52
C LEU A 85 -3.46 -11.47 8.99
N CYS A 86 -3.39 -12.62 9.68
CA CYS A 86 -2.84 -12.66 11.03
C CYS A 86 -1.40 -12.12 11.07
N GLY A 87 -0.54 -12.61 10.16
CA GLY A 87 0.83 -12.12 10.07
C GLY A 87 0.93 -10.62 9.74
N LEU A 88 0.04 -10.12 8.86
CA LEU A 88 -0.04 -8.68 8.57
C LEU A 88 -0.43 -7.87 9.81
N PHE A 89 -1.43 -8.32 10.58
CA PHE A 89 -1.88 -7.59 11.77
C PHE A 89 -0.83 -7.61 12.87
N ASP A 90 -0.12 -8.73 13.06
CA ASP A 90 1.02 -8.80 13.96
C ASP A 90 2.15 -7.85 13.51
N PHE A 91 2.40 -7.80 12.19
CA PHE A 91 3.41 -6.90 11.61
C PHE A 91 3.03 -5.43 11.75
N VAL A 92 1.77 -5.06 11.55
CA VAL A 92 1.30 -3.65 11.62
C VAL A 92 1.17 -3.19 13.07
N GLY A 93 0.66 -4.04 13.97
CA GLY A 93 0.33 -3.65 15.34
C GLY A 93 -0.63 -2.45 15.38
N ASP A 94 -0.35 -1.50 16.25
CA ASP A 94 -1.15 -0.27 16.42
C ASP A 94 -0.68 0.90 15.52
N MET A 95 0.30 0.68 14.65
CA MET A 95 0.89 1.73 13.82
C MET A 95 -0.10 2.26 12.77
N PRO A 96 -0.01 3.54 12.37
CA PRO A 96 -0.74 4.06 11.22
C PRO A 96 -0.40 3.29 9.95
N ILE A 97 -1.41 3.03 9.12
CA ILE A 97 -1.24 2.41 7.80
C ILE A 97 -1.21 3.50 6.74
N VAL A 98 -0.16 3.48 5.93
CA VAL A 98 0.02 4.36 4.77
C VAL A 98 -0.15 3.52 3.50
N GLY A 99 -0.70 4.11 2.44
CA GLY A 99 -0.71 3.50 1.11
C GLY A 99 -1.03 4.54 0.04
N HIS A 100 -0.92 4.14 -1.21
CA HIS A 100 -1.24 5.02 -2.33
C HIS A 100 -2.64 4.70 -2.88
N ASN A 101 -3.65 5.50 -2.57
CA ASN A 101 -5.07 5.17 -2.72
C ASN A 101 -5.50 4.06 -1.75
N ILE A 102 -4.99 4.11 -0.54
CA ILE A 102 -5.13 3.09 0.52
C ILE A 102 -6.58 2.65 0.76
N GLY A 103 -7.56 3.46 0.37
CA GLY A 103 -8.95 3.09 0.48
C GLY A 103 -9.34 1.86 -0.35
N PHE A 104 -8.60 1.55 -1.42
CA PHE A 104 -8.78 0.32 -2.18
C PHE A 104 -8.32 -0.90 -1.36
N ASP A 105 -7.10 -0.88 -0.85
CA ASP A 105 -6.48 -1.97 -0.09
C ASP A 105 -7.27 -2.27 1.19
N MET A 106 -7.61 -1.22 1.93
CA MET A 106 -8.36 -1.35 3.18
C MET A 106 -9.79 -1.89 2.98
N ARG A 107 -10.41 -1.71 1.81
CA ARG A 107 -11.69 -2.36 1.52
C ARG A 107 -11.55 -3.88 1.44
N PHE A 108 -10.52 -4.38 0.76
CA PHE A 108 -10.24 -5.81 0.65
C PHE A 108 -9.81 -6.41 2.00
N ILE A 109 -8.85 -5.79 2.67
CA ILE A 109 -8.36 -6.23 3.98
C ILE A 109 -9.50 -6.25 4.99
N SER A 110 -10.30 -5.16 5.10
CA SER A 110 -11.42 -5.08 6.04
C SER A 110 -12.56 -6.04 5.71
N TRP A 111 -12.80 -6.32 4.42
CA TRP A 111 -13.82 -7.29 4.02
C TRP A 111 -13.42 -8.71 4.44
N ASN A 112 -12.22 -9.13 4.12
CA ASN A 112 -11.73 -10.46 4.47
C ASN A 112 -11.58 -10.63 5.99
N SER A 113 -11.05 -9.63 6.70
CA SER A 113 -10.94 -9.63 8.15
C SER A 113 -12.31 -9.78 8.84
N ALA A 114 -13.32 -9.04 8.38
CA ALA A 114 -14.67 -9.16 8.93
C ALA A 114 -15.31 -10.53 8.69
N LEU A 115 -15.03 -11.16 7.54
CA LEU A 115 -15.52 -12.51 7.23
C LEU A 115 -14.83 -13.59 8.06
N LEU A 116 -13.51 -13.49 8.24
CA LEU A 116 -12.70 -14.52 8.87
C LEU A 116 -12.67 -14.41 10.39
N PHE A 117 -12.61 -13.18 10.91
CA PHE A 117 -12.39 -12.90 12.33
C PHE A 117 -13.55 -12.17 13.02
N GLY A 118 -14.55 -11.71 12.25
CA GLY A 118 -15.65 -10.89 12.77
C GLY A 118 -15.30 -9.44 13.07
N GLU A 119 -14.06 -9.03 12.81
CA GLU A 119 -13.51 -7.71 13.16
C GLU A 119 -12.88 -7.05 11.93
N LYS A 120 -12.70 -5.73 12.02
CA LYS A 120 -11.98 -4.94 11.00
C LYS A 120 -10.80 -4.24 11.65
N PRO A 121 -9.69 -4.05 10.91
CA PRO A 121 -8.59 -3.25 11.43
C PRO A 121 -9.07 -1.83 11.75
N CYS A 122 -8.65 -1.30 12.89
CA CYS A 122 -9.03 0.03 13.37
C CYS A 122 -7.88 1.06 13.24
N ASN A 123 -6.75 0.66 12.66
CA ASN A 123 -5.60 1.51 12.45
C ASN A 123 -5.96 2.79 11.72
N ARG A 124 -5.35 3.90 12.12
CA ARG A 124 -5.44 5.16 11.38
C ARG A 124 -4.83 4.98 10.00
N THR A 125 -5.52 5.42 8.95
CA THR A 125 -5.01 5.36 7.57
C THR A 125 -4.59 6.73 7.05
N LEU A 126 -3.51 6.78 6.27
CA LEU A 126 -2.97 7.95 5.61
C LEU A 126 -2.78 7.65 4.12
N ASP A 127 -3.34 8.49 3.26
CA ASP A 127 -3.36 8.29 1.81
C ASP A 127 -2.35 9.20 1.10
N SER A 128 -1.27 8.60 0.57
CA SER A 128 -0.21 9.32 -0.15
C SER A 128 -0.70 9.92 -1.48
N LEU A 129 -1.75 9.37 -2.11
CA LEU A 129 -2.40 9.98 -3.27
C LEU A 129 -3.03 11.33 -2.89
N VAL A 130 -3.72 11.38 -1.75
CA VAL A 130 -4.33 12.63 -1.26
C VAL A 130 -3.25 13.62 -0.83
N PHE A 131 -2.20 13.14 -0.18
CA PHE A 131 -1.04 13.94 0.21
C PHE A 131 -0.35 14.55 -1.02
N SER A 132 -0.09 13.76 -2.06
CA SER A 132 0.53 14.26 -3.29
C SER A 132 -0.31 15.34 -3.98
N LYS A 133 -1.64 15.21 -4.00
CA LYS A 133 -2.55 16.23 -4.54
C LYS A 133 -2.54 17.54 -3.75
N GLU A 134 -2.31 17.46 -2.44
CA GLU A 134 -2.24 18.65 -1.59
C GLU A 134 -0.91 19.39 -1.76
N VAL A 135 0.21 18.65 -1.88
CA VAL A 135 1.57 19.19 -1.99
C VAL A 135 1.92 19.64 -3.42
N LEU A 136 1.41 18.94 -4.43
CA LEU A 136 1.75 19.12 -5.84
C LEU A 136 0.49 19.33 -6.71
N PRO A 137 -0.35 20.32 -6.41
CA PRO A 137 -1.64 20.50 -7.09
C PRO A 137 -1.51 20.79 -8.59
N GLU A 138 -0.32 21.19 -9.05
CA GLU A 138 -0.01 21.53 -10.45
C GLU A 138 0.23 20.29 -11.34
N LEU A 139 0.46 19.11 -10.75
CA LEU A 139 0.74 17.91 -11.54
C LEU A 139 -0.51 17.39 -12.24
N ARG A 140 -0.33 16.97 -13.49
CA ARG A 140 -1.41 16.39 -14.33
C ARG A 140 -1.92 15.03 -13.87
N SER A 141 -1.12 14.30 -13.09
CA SER A 141 -1.43 12.97 -12.58
C SER A 141 -0.77 12.75 -11.21
N HIS A 142 -1.47 11.98 -10.37
CA HIS A 142 -0.98 11.58 -9.04
C HIS A 142 -0.99 10.06 -8.90
N LYS A 143 -1.02 9.30 -10.01
CA LYS A 143 -0.83 7.85 -9.98
C LYS A 143 0.58 7.53 -9.51
N LEU A 144 0.75 6.45 -8.75
CA LEU A 144 2.05 6.04 -8.21
C LEU A 144 3.11 5.91 -9.32
N SER A 145 2.75 5.25 -10.43
CA SER A 145 3.65 5.09 -11.59
C SER A 145 4.09 6.43 -12.21
N PHE A 146 3.19 7.41 -12.29
CA PHE A 146 3.54 8.74 -12.78
C PHE A 146 4.47 9.48 -11.81
N LEU A 147 4.18 9.42 -10.50
CA LEU A 147 5.00 10.09 -9.48
C LEU A 147 6.37 9.43 -9.34
N LYS A 148 6.45 8.10 -9.47
CA LYS A 148 7.69 7.34 -9.53
C LYS A 148 8.59 7.83 -10.66
N GLU A 149 8.05 7.96 -11.87
CA GLU A 149 8.78 8.48 -13.04
C GLU A 149 9.19 9.95 -12.82
N TYR A 150 8.25 10.78 -12.36
CA TYR A 150 8.47 12.21 -12.14
C TYR A 150 9.59 12.50 -11.15
N PHE A 151 9.67 11.75 -10.05
CA PHE A 151 10.70 11.88 -9.02
C PHE A 151 11.90 10.97 -9.25
N ARG A 152 11.89 10.15 -10.31
CA ARG A 152 12.96 9.17 -10.62
C ARG A 152 13.21 8.19 -9.47
N ILE A 153 12.14 7.77 -8.80
CA ILE A 153 12.21 6.73 -7.76
C ILE A 153 12.59 5.41 -8.44
N SER A 154 13.61 4.74 -7.93
CA SER A 154 14.13 3.48 -8.47
C SER A 154 13.21 2.28 -8.14
N GLY A 155 13.49 1.13 -8.77
CA GLY A 155 12.78 -0.14 -8.52
C GLY A 155 11.80 -0.53 -9.64
N THR A 156 11.26 -1.75 -9.53
CA THR A 156 10.21 -2.27 -10.40
C THR A 156 8.84 -1.70 -10.02
N SER A 157 7.80 -2.03 -10.76
CA SER A 157 6.41 -1.66 -10.43
C SER A 157 5.51 -2.87 -10.59
N HIS A 158 4.32 -2.82 -9.98
CA HIS A 158 3.32 -3.89 -10.05
C HIS A 158 3.76 -5.20 -9.35
N ARG A 159 4.52 -5.06 -8.27
CA ARG A 159 4.68 -6.04 -7.20
C ARG A 159 4.47 -5.27 -5.91
N ALA A 160 3.59 -5.74 -5.07
CA ALA A 160 3.14 -5.02 -3.89
C ALA A 160 4.30 -4.51 -3.01
N LEU A 161 5.38 -5.29 -2.85
CA LEU A 161 6.53 -4.84 -2.05
C LEU A 161 7.28 -3.66 -2.69
N ASP A 162 7.47 -3.67 -4.00
CA ASP A 162 8.14 -2.58 -4.71
C ASP A 162 7.27 -1.31 -4.72
N ASP A 163 5.94 -1.46 -4.78
CA ASP A 163 5.00 -0.35 -4.71
C ASP A 163 4.92 0.20 -3.27
N CYS A 164 5.06 -0.64 -2.23
CA CYS A 164 5.26 -0.18 -0.85
C CYS A 164 6.54 0.67 -0.70
N ARG A 165 7.68 0.19 -1.21
CA ARG A 165 8.95 0.94 -1.17
C ARG A 165 8.86 2.26 -1.94
N THR A 166 8.24 2.24 -3.13
CA THR A 166 7.98 3.45 -3.93
C THR A 166 7.10 4.44 -3.19
N THR A 167 6.06 3.95 -2.49
CA THR A 167 5.16 4.78 -1.69
C THR A 167 5.89 5.39 -0.49
N TYR A 168 6.76 4.64 0.19
CA TYR A 168 7.60 5.16 1.27
C TYR A 168 8.50 6.30 0.76
N GLU A 169 9.28 6.07 -0.32
CA GLU A 169 10.16 7.09 -0.88
C GLU A 169 9.37 8.34 -1.33
N LEU A 170 8.20 8.14 -1.93
CA LEU A 170 7.31 9.23 -2.29
C LEU A 170 6.87 10.04 -1.07
N VAL A 171 6.48 9.38 0.02
CA VAL A 171 6.07 10.05 1.26
C VAL A 171 7.20 10.91 1.80
N GLU A 172 8.44 10.41 1.83
CA GLU A 172 9.59 11.17 2.30
C GLU A 172 9.91 12.39 1.42
N ILE A 173 9.79 12.25 0.09
CA ILE A 173 9.93 13.37 -0.85
C ILE A 173 8.84 14.43 -0.59
N LEU A 174 7.60 13.98 -0.39
CA LEU A 174 6.47 14.89 -0.15
C LEU A 174 6.57 15.59 1.21
N LYS A 175 7.07 14.91 2.26
CA LYS A 175 7.35 15.54 3.57
C LYS A 175 8.34 16.69 3.43
N LYS A 176 9.48 16.46 2.77
CA LYS A 176 10.50 17.50 2.51
C LYS A 176 9.91 18.70 1.76
N LYS A 177 9.16 18.45 0.68
CA LYS A 177 8.51 19.52 -0.08
C LYS A 177 7.47 20.30 0.73
N ALA A 178 6.67 19.60 1.56
CA ALA A 178 5.68 20.25 2.43
C ALA A 178 6.33 21.09 3.54
N ALA A 179 7.53 20.69 4.01
CA ALA A 179 8.35 21.47 4.94
C ALA A 179 9.04 22.68 4.30
N GLY A 180 9.01 22.81 2.96
CA GLY A 180 9.69 23.87 2.22
C GLY A 180 11.17 23.60 1.94
N GLU A 181 11.60 22.36 2.11
CA GLU A 181 12.95 21.93 1.78
C GLU A 181 13.07 21.66 0.27
N THR A 182 14.12 22.18 -0.36
CA THR A 182 14.45 21.86 -1.76
C THR A 182 14.97 20.44 -1.85
N ALA A 183 14.22 19.59 -2.54
CA ALA A 183 14.63 18.22 -2.86
C ALA A 183 15.64 18.22 -4.00
#